data_543410f6de632cee78b6566cee8410c3
#
_entry.id   543410f6de632cee78b6566cee8410c3
#
_cell.length_a   1.000
_cell.length_b   1.000
_cell.length_c   1.000
_cell.angle_alpha   90.00
_cell.angle_beta   90.00
_cell.angle_gamma   90.00
#
_symmetry.space_group_name_H-M   'P 1'
#
loop_
_entity.id
_entity.type
_entity.pdbx_description
1 polymer ?
#
loop_
_entity_poly.entity_id
_entity_poly.type
_entity_poly.pdbx_seq_one_letter_code
_entity_poly.pdbx_strand_id
1 'polypeptide(L)'
;MTAAAPKKGPAVEPGGFPLNEFIVFSLIGGIVVIGIISAVIAGATPKGILTNLGFYVSVAIIFSVLALGFNLQWGYTGLFNAGIAGFYLIGAYVAAIAITSPAPPIVVGDVVVYPGHLGGFSLPLVAGVLLAMVAAGGAAAVVALPALRLRADYLAIATLALAVTLQIVTRNAQNITGGAIGITSVPPPILFQGTDASFLNAITMVGIGGFVLFALLVILQFMSESPWGRVLRAVREDEEATMALGKNTFSYKLQAFALGGALMGLAGALYAVTLGYLSPESSFAPAVTFSVWVMVIVGGSGNNRGAFVGAFLIYGMEWLSVQVRDQAASGLAANYLLMSVLFIALGVGALLAVLAIRFVGRRVLDRRRAWLLIAAILGAFGAAPAALGALPIGWCFALFVLLFGFAFVVDRAKKSRRARAGIYAAATLYGVGWAFILLQQLAPNAVADSFFYIRLMIIGALLILLIIFRPEGILREKKRVLR
;
A
#
# COMPACT_ATOMS: atom_id res chain seq x y z
N MET A 1 -1.63 8.80 -54.71
CA MET A 1 -0.97 8.40 -53.47
C MET A 1 -0.48 9.64 -52.76
N THR A 2 -1.26 10.19 -51.88
CA THR A 2 -0.91 11.38 -51.07
C THR A 2 -0.33 10.87 -49.76
N ALA A 3 0.96 11.14 -49.54
CA ALA A 3 1.69 10.81 -48.31
C ALA A 3 1.08 11.58 -47.12
N ALA A 4 0.57 10.86 -46.15
CA ALA A 4 0.06 11.44 -44.90
C ALA A 4 1.24 12.01 -44.10
N ALA A 5 1.14 13.28 -43.73
CA ALA A 5 2.13 13.97 -42.91
C ALA A 5 2.28 13.27 -41.53
N PRO A 6 3.50 13.17 -40.98
CA PRO A 6 3.74 12.53 -39.70
C PRO A 6 3.05 13.32 -38.58
N LYS A 7 2.22 12.60 -37.76
CA LYS A 7 1.61 13.17 -36.57
C LYS A 7 2.69 13.68 -35.62
N LYS A 8 2.75 14.99 -35.41
CA LYS A 8 3.59 15.60 -34.36
C LYS A 8 3.29 14.93 -33.01
N GLY A 9 4.28 14.28 -32.44
CA GLY A 9 4.24 13.78 -31.07
C GLY A 9 3.97 14.91 -30.08
N PRO A 10 3.42 14.63 -28.91
CA PRO A 10 3.12 15.65 -27.90
C PRO A 10 4.40 16.37 -27.50
N ALA A 11 4.35 17.71 -27.58
CA ALA A 11 5.45 18.60 -27.18
C ALA A 11 5.85 18.31 -25.73
N VAL A 12 7.14 18.11 -25.50
CA VAL A 12 7.74 18.02 -24.16
C VAL A 12 7.69 19.42 -23.56
N GLU A 13 6.80 19.64 -22.58
CA GLU A 13 6.78 20.89 -21.83
C GLU A 13 8.02 20.96 -20.93
N PRO A 14 8.74 22.09 -20.89
CA PRO A 14 9.93 22.25 -20.06
C PRO A 14 9.52 22.51 -18.58
N GLY A 15 10.04 21.70 -17.66
CA GLY A 15 10.45 22.13 -16.33
C GLY A 15 9.39 22.43 -15.26
N GLY A 16 8.11 22.04 -15.42
CA GLY A 16 7.14 22.10 -14.33
C GLY A 16 7.11 20.78 -13.55
N PHE A 17 7.00 20.85 -12.20
CA PHE A 17 6.66 19.69 -11.38
C PHE A 17 5.44 19.00 -12.02
N PRO A 18 5.52 17.74 -12.42
CA PRO A 18 4.40 17.10 -13.08
C PRO A 18 3.22 17.09 -12.13
N LEU A 19 2.10 17.65 -12.54
CA LEU A 19 0.87 17.82 -11.74
C LEU A 19 0.47 16.53 -11.02
N ASN A 20 0.76 15.37 -11.62
CA ASN A 20 0.51 14.06 -11.04
C ASN A 20 1.33 13.82 -9.76
N GLU A 21 2.60 14.22 -9.73
CA GLU A 21 3.45 14.09 -8.53
C GLU A 21 2.93 15.00 -7.41
N PHE A 22 2.55 16.24 -7.75
CA PHE A 22 1.98 17.17 -6.78
C PHE A 22 0.68 16.64 -6.14
N ILE A 23 -0.23 16.08 -6.94
CA ILE A 23 -1.48 15.50 -6.43
C ILE A 23 -1.19 14.34 -5.46
N VAL A 24 -0.24 13.49 -5.80
CA VAL A 24 0.14 12.35 -4.96
C VAL A 24 0.74 12.79 -3.64
N PHE A 25 1.71 13.71 -3.65
CA PHE A 25 2.28 14.24 -2.42
C PHE A 25 1.24 14.97 -1.57
N SER A 26 0.27 15.65 -2.19
CA SER A 26 -0.84 16.28 -1.49
C SER A 26 -1.77 15.24 -0.84
N LEU A 27 -2.03 14.11 -1.50
CA LEU A 27 -2.84 13.02 -0.93
C LEU A 27 -2.14 12.36 0.25
N ILE A 28 -0.85 12.02 0.13
CA ILE A 28 -0.06 11.46 1.23
C ILE A 28 0.02 12.45 2.38
N GLY A 29 0.31 13.71 2.10
CA GLY A 29 0.31 14.78 3.10
C GLY A 29 -1.04 14.94 3.79
N GLY A 30 -2.13 14.87 3.04
CA GLY A 30 -3.50 14.88 3.57
C GLY A 30 -3.78 13.74 4.55
N ILE A 31 -3.37 12.51 4.21
CA ILE A 31 -3.50 11.34 5.08
C ILE A 31 -2.75 11.57 6.41
N VAL A 32 -1.50 12.04 6.32
CA VAL A 32 -0.67 12.33 7.51
C VAL A 32 -1.29 13.42 8.38
N VAL A 33 -1.73 14.52 7.78
CA VAL A 33 -2.38 15.64 8.50
C VAL A 33 -3.66 15.17 9.20
N ILE A 34 -4.50 14.40 8.52
CA ILE A 34 -5.73 13.85 9.11
C ILE A 34 -5.38 12.92 10.28
N GLY A 35 -4.37 12.05 10.13
CA GLY A 35 -3.90 11.18 11.21
C GLY A 35 -3.38 11.95 12.43
N ILE A 36 -2.65 13.03 12.22
CA ILE A 36 -2.18 13.91 13.29
C ILE A 36 -3.38 14.59 14.00
N ILE A 37 -4.31 15.15 13.23
CA ILE A 37 -5.50 15.80 13.78
C ILE A 37 -6.31 14.78 14.60
N SER A 38 -6.48 13.56 14.10
CA SER A 38 -7.21 12.51 14.81
C SER A 38 -6.54 12.15 16.14
N ALA A 39 -5.22 12.05 16.17
CA ALA A 39 -4.46 11.73 17.37
C ALA A 39 -4.50 12.89 18.40
N VAL A 40 -4.47 14.15 17.94
CA VAL A 40 -4.65 15.34 18.82
C VAL A 40 -6.02 15.34 19.46
N ILE A 41 -7.08 15.05 18.70
CA ILE A 41 -8.46 14.99 19.23
C ILE A 41 -8.60 13.85 20.25
N ALA A 42 -7.89 12.74 20.05
CA ALA A 42 -7.84 11.63 21.01
C ALA A 42 -7.04 11.94 22.28
N GLY A 43 -6.49 13.16 22.42
CA GLY A 43 -5.70 13.55 23.58
C GLY A 43 -4.30 12.94 23.64
N ALA A 44 -3.77 12.46 22.51
CA ALA A 44 -2.43 11.90 22.46
C ALA A 44 -1.36 12.96 22.75
N THR A 45 -0.33 12.57 23.49
CA THR A 45 0.82 13.44 23.73
C THR A 45 1.61 13.70 22.44
N PRO A 46 2.32 14.83 22.29
CA PRO A 46 3.13 15.08 21.10
C PRO A 46 4.14 13.95 20.79
N LYS A 47 4.74 13.34 21.81
CA LYS A 47 5.60 12.18 21.65
C LYS A 47 4.84 10.95 21.14
N GLY A 48 3.64 10.71 21.67
CA GLY A 48 2.76 9.61 21.22
C GLY A 48 2.35 9.77 19.75
N ILE A 49 2.05 10.99 19.32
CA ILE A 49 1.73 11.30 17.92
C ILE A 49 2.93 11.00 17.01
N LEU A 50 4.13 11.43 17.39
CA LEU A 50 5.34 11.18 16.63
C LEU A 50 5.72 9.70 16.59
N THR A 51 5.52 8.96 17.68
CA THR A 51 5.73 7.50 17.74
C THR A 51 4.81 6.78 16.78
N ASN A 52 3.51 7.12 16.79
CA ASN A 52 2.50 6.52 15.91
C ASN A 52 2.79 6.84 14.43
N LEU A 53 3.16 8.09 14.14
CA LEU A 53 3.56 8.49 12.79
C LEU A 53 4.84 7.76 12.34
N GLY A 54 5.83 7.63 13.23
CA GLY A 54 7.06 6.88 12.96
C GLY A 54 6.78 5.41 12.65
N PHE A 55 5.86 4.79 13.40
CA PHE A 55 5.41 3.42 13.12
C PHE A 55 4.72 3.32 11.74
N TYR A 56 3.81 4.24 11.43
CA TYR A 56 3.19 4.31 10.11
C TYR A 56 4.21 4.40 8.98
N VAL A 57 5.17 5.32 9.09
CA VAL A 57 6.22 5.51 8.06
C VAL A 57 7.09 4.27 7.94
N SER A 58 7.47 3.62 9.06
CA SER A 58 8.28 2.40 9.05
C SER A 58 7.58 1.25 8.31
N VAL A 59 6.30 1.02 8.59
CA VAL A 59 5.54 -0.04 7.91
C VAL A 59 5.24 0.33 6.45
N ALA A 60 4.98 1.60 6.13
CA ALA A 60 4.85 2.06 4.75
C ALA A 60 6.13 1.85 3.92
N ILE A 61 7.31 2.03 4.55
CA ILE A 61 8.61 1.69 3.96
C ILE A 61 8.70 0.19 3.67
N ILE A 62 8.32 -0.68 4.61
CA ILE A 62 8.34 -2.14 4.46
C ILE A 62 7.45 -2.56 3.29
N PHE A 63 6.22 -2.06 3.23
CA PHE A 63 5.31 -2.31 2.10
C PHE A 63 5.84 -1.73 0.78
N SER A 64 6.61 -0.65 0.82
CA SER A 64 7.29 -0.12 -0.37
C SER A 64 8.34 -1.09 -0.89
N VAL A 65 9.11 -1.74 0.00
CA VAL A 65 10.08 -2.77 -0.39
C VAL A 65 9.37 -3.99 -0.97
N LEU A 66 8.24 -4.43 -0.39
CA LEU A 66 7.40 -5.49 -0.96
C LEU A 66 6.89 -5.12 -2.35
N ALA A 67 6.38 -3.90 -2.50
CA ALA A 67 5.87 -3.39 -3.77
C ALA A 67 6.98 -3.30 -4.84
N LEU A 68 8.19 -2.90 -4.46
CA LEU A 68 9.36 -2.90 -5.36
C LEU A 68 9.75 -4.31 -5.80
N GLY A 69 9.74 -5.29 -4.88
CA GLY A 69 9.98 -6.70 -5.18
C GLY A 69 8.96 -7.25 -6.20
N PHE A 70 7.68 -6.98 -5.98
CA PHE A 70 6.61 -7.38 -6.90
C PHE A 70 6.66 -6.59 -8.22
N ASN A 71 6.97 -5.31 -8.20
CA ASN A 71 7.15 -4.50 -9.41
C ASN A 71 8.29 -5.02 -10.30
N LEU A 72 9.36 -5.57 -9.69
CA LEU A 72 10.43 -6.22 -10.44
C LEU A 72 9.93 -7.46 -11.16
N GLN A 73 9.11 -8.29 -10.52
CA GLN A 73 8.55 -9.50 -11.10
C GLN A 73 7.45 -9.20 -12.13
N TRP A 74 6.47 -8.37 -11.76
CA TRP A 74 5.32 -8.12 -12.63
C TRP A 74 5.51 -6.89 -13.52
N GLY A 75 5.95 -5.79 -12.96
CA GLY A 75 6.09 -4.52 -13.68
C GLY A 75 7.12 -4.57 -14.81
N TYR A 76 8.25 -5.27 -14.60
CA TYR A 76 9.33 -5.35 -15.60
C TYR A 76 9.30 -6.62 -16.43
N THR A 77 8.85 -7.77 -15.89
CA THR A 77 8.89 -9.05 -16.62
C THR A 77 7.54 -9.63 -16.99
N GLY A 78 6.44 -9.06 -16.46
CA GLY A 78 5.10 -9.57 -16.66
C GLY A 78 4.76 -10.82 -15.85
N LEU A 79 5.62 -11.25 -14.91
CA LEU A 79 5.42 -12.42 -14.07
C LEU A 79 4.48 -12.11 -12.92
N PHE A 80 3.24 -12.57 -13.00
CA PHE A 80 2.24 -12.31 -11.98
C PHE A 80 2.36 -13.28 -10.81
N ASN A 81 3.05 -12.85 -9.76
CA ASN A 81 3.26 -13.61 -8.55
C ASN A 81 2.15 -13.32 -7.51
N ALA A 82 1.40 -14.34 -7.13
CA ALA A 82 0.41 -14.27 -6.06
C ALA A 82 0.94 -14.81 -4.71
N GLY A 83 2.19 -15.22 -4.66
CA GLY A 83 2.84 -15.77 -3.48
C GLY A 83 3.65 -14.77 -2.64
N ILE A 84 3.40 -13.48 -2.78
CA ILE A 84 4.16 -12.40 -2.10
C ILE A 84 4.23 -12.65 -0.60
N ALA A 85 3.09 -12.94 0.04
CA ALA A 85 3.02 -13.19 1.46
C ALA A 85 3.89 -14.38 1.92
N GLY A 86 4.06 -15.40 1.06
CA GLY A 86 4.91 -16.56 1.35
C GLY A 86 6.39 -16.22 1.41
N PHE A 87 6.92 -15.48 0.45
CA PHE A 87 8.33 -15.05 0.46
C PHE A 87 8.61 -14.03 1.55
N TYR A 88 7.66 -13.17 1.83
CA TYR A 88 7.67 -12.25 2.95
C TYR A 88 7.71 -12.97 4.30
N LEU A 89 6.89 -14.03 4.47
CA LEU A 89 6.88 -14.90 5.63
C LEU A 89 8.23 -15.59 5.83
N ILE A 90 8.79 -16.21 4.78
CA ILE A 90 10.11 -16.87 4.87
C ILE A 90 11.16 -15.87 5.39
N GLY A 91 11.21 -14.67 4.81
CA GLY A 91 12.19 -13.67 5.23
C GLY A 91 12.00 -13.24 6.68
N ALA A 92 10.77 -13.01 7.12
CA ALA A 92 10.47 -12.60 8.48
C ALA A 92 10.86 -13.65 9.51
N TYR A 93 10.48 -14.91 9.29
CA TYR A 93 10.80 -16.00 10.22
C TYR A 93 12.28 -16.34 10.23
N VAL A 94 12.96 -16.37 9.09
CA VAL A 94 14.41 -16.59 9.03
C VAL A 94 15.16 -15.49 9.78
N ALA A 95 14.79 -14.22 9.56
CA ALA A 95 15.40 -13.12 10.31
C ALA A 95 15.14 -13.21 11.82
N ALA A 96 13.88 -13.47 12.20
CA ALA A 96 13.51 -13.58 13.61
C ALA A 96 14.27 -14.70 14.30
N ILE A 97 14.32 -15.91 13.72
CA ILE A 97 15.08 -17.05 14.27
C ILE A 97 16.57 -16.72 14.34
N ALA A 98 17.13 -16.05 13.34
CA ALA A 98 18.56 -15.72 13.30
C ALA A 98 18.96 -14.68 14.36
N ILE A 99 18.11 -13.67 14.61
CA ILE A 99 18.44 -12.50 15.45
C ILE A 99 18.05 -12.73 16.91
N THR A 100 16.93 -13.46 17.17
CA THR A 100 16.42 -13.66 18.53
C THR A 100 17.38 -14.49 19.36
N SER A 101 17.55 -14.13 20.61
CA SER A 101 18.30 -14.93 21.59
C SER A 101 17.51 -16.17 22.02
N PRO A 102 18.15 -17.28 22.43
CA PRO A 102 17.46 -18.41 23.02
C PRO A 102 16.59 -17.91 24.18
N ALA A 103 15.30 -18.16 24.10
CA ALA A 103 14.45 -17.79 25.21
C ALA A 103 14.78 -18.68 26.41
N PRO A 104 14.98 -18.09 27.62
CA PRO A 104 15.25 -18.87 28.80
C PRO A 104 14.09 -19.81 29.09
N PRO A 105 14.35 -21.03 29.59
CA PRO A 105 13.29 -21.93 29.99
C PRO A 105 12.46 -21.29 31.10
N ILE A 106 11.13 -21.34 30.94
CA ILE A 106 10.20 -20.88 31.96
C ILE A 106 9.97 -22.02 32.92
N VAL A 107 10.31 -21.85 34.20
CA VAL A 107 10.02 -22.82 35.25
C VAL A 107 8.66 -22.51 35.86
N VAL A 108 7.68 -23.41 35.63
CA VAL A 108 6.34 -23.30 36.23
C VAL A 108 6.17 -24.46 37.20
N GLY A 109 6.39 -24.21 38.51
CA GLY A 109 6.49 -25.27 39.53
C GLY A 109 7.71 -26.13 39.27
N ASP A 110 7.53 -27.44 39.19
CA ASP A 110 8.59 -28.43 38.89
C ASP A 110 8.77 -28.72 37.39
N VAL A 111 8.01 -28.05 36.53
CA VAL A 111 8.05 -28.29 35.09
C VAL A 111 8.81 -27.17 34.37
N VAL A 112 9.89 -27.59 33.68
CA VAL A 112 10.63 -26.69 32.78
C VAL A 112 9.97 -26.66 31.43
N VAL A 113 9.33 -25.53 31.09
CA VAL A 113 8.71 -25.31 29.79
C VAL A 113 9.70 -24.55 28.90
N TYR A 114 10.13 -25.19 27.83
CA TYR A 114 10.94 -24.51 26.81
C TYR A 114 10.00 -23.70 25.89
N PRO A 115 10.32 -22.45 25.56
CA PRO A 115 9.56 -21.71 24.60
C PRO A 115 9.54 -22.42 23.24
N GLY A 116 8.35 -22.48 22.67
CA GLY A 116 8.03 -23.33 21.53
C GLY A 116 8.54 -22.86 20.16
N HIS A 117 9.74 -22.25 20.10
CA HIS A 117 10.33 -21.88 18.79
C HIS A 117 11.84 -22.15 18.78
N LEU A 118 12.37 -22.45 17.59
CA LEU A 118 13.78 -22.59 17.33
C LEU A 118 14.41 -21.17 17.32
N GLY A 119 14.56 -20.57 18.48
CA GLY A 119 15.22 -19.29 18.63
C GLY A 119 16.68 -19.50 19.04
N GLY A 120 17.55 -18.52 18.72
CA GLY A 120 18.73 -18.48 19.49
C GLY A 120 20.06 -18.51 18.81
N PHE A 121 20.13 -17.99 17.61
CA PHE A 121 21.43 -17.76 16.99
C PHE A 121 22.07 -16.44 17.44
N SER A 122 21.29 -15.50 18.00
CA SER A 122 21.75 -14.17 18.47
C SER A 122 22.66 -13.46 17.46
N LEU A 123 22.39 -13.65 16.18
CA LEU A 123 23.20 -13.06 15.11
C LEU A 123 22.98 -11.54 15.04
N PRO A 124 23.98 -10.78 14.57
CA PRO A 124 23.81 -9.36 14.28
C PRO A 124 22.68 -9.13 13.29
N LEU A 125 21.95 -8.02 13.42
CA LEU A 125 20.84 -7.64 12.57
C LEU A 125 21.16 -7.79 11.07
N VAL A 126 22.33 -7.29 10.65
CA VAL A 126 22.73 -7.34 9.23
C VAL A 126 22.85 -8.78 8.73
N ALA A 127 23.41 -9.68 9.54
CA ALA A 127 23.52 -11.10 9.17
C ALA A 127 22.12 -11.76 9.05
N GLY A 128 21.21 -11.48 10.00
CA GLY A 128 19.84 -11.97 9.94
C GLY A 128 19.07 -11.48 8.71
N VAL A 129 19.25 -10.21 8.37
CA VAL A 129 18.64 -9.61 7.16
C VAL A 129 19.20 -10.25 5.88
N LEU A 130 20.51 -10.45 5.78
CA LEU A 130 21.13 -11.09 4.62
C LEU A 130 20.68 -12.55 4.48
N LEU A 131 20.62 -13.30 5.59
CA LEU A 131 20.08 -14.67 5.59
C LEU A 131 18.63 -14.71 5.13
N ALA A 132 17.80 -13.76 5.57
CA ALA A 132 16.40 -13.64 5.13
C ALA A 132 16.28 -13.40 3.62
N MET A 133 17.11 -12.50 3.07
CA MET A 133 17.16 -12.23 1.63
C MET A 133 17.58 -13.47 0.83
N VAL A 134 18.63 -14.16 1.27
CA VAL A 134 19.14 -15.36 0.63
C VAL A 134 18.11 -16.49 0.70
N ALA A 135 17.51 -16.72 1.86
CA ALA A 135 16.49 -17.75 2.05
C ALA A 135 15.25 -17.53 1.19
N ALA A 136 14.70 -16.30 1.21
CA ALA A 136 13.51 -15.97 0.42
C ALA A 136 13.82 -15.94 -1.08
N GLY A 137 14.97 -15.40 -1.49
CA GLY A 137 15.43 -15.39 -2.87
C GLY A 137 15.72 -16.78 -3.40
N GLY A 138 16.35 -17.64 -2.59
CA GLY A 138 16.60 -19.06 -2.90
C GLY A 138 15.29 -19.85 -3.02
N ALA A 139 14.36 -19.68 -2.08
CA ALA A 139 13.04 -20.29 -2.17
C ALA A 139 12.29 -19.82 -3.44
N ALA A 140 12.35 -18.52 -3.75
CA ALA A 140 11.77 -17.99 -4.98
C ALA A 140 12.42 -18.61 -6.23
N ALA A 141 13.74 -18.76 -6.26
CA ALA A 141 14.43 -19.41 -7.37
C ALA A 141 14.00 -20.87 -7.53
N VAL A 142 13.91 -21.64 -6.44
CA VAL A 142 13.46 -23.04 -6.45
C VAL A 142 12.03 -23.14 -6.99
N VAL A 143 11.14 -22.29 -6.50
CA VAL A 143 9.74 -22.24 -6.95
C VAL A 143 9.63 -21.82 -8.43
N ALA A 144 10.47 -20.90 -8.85
CA ALA A 144 10.47 -20.41 -10.23
C ALA A 144 10.83 -21.51 -11.25
N LEU A 145 11.68 -22.48 -10.91
CA LEU A 145 12.10 -23.55 -11.83
C LEU A 145 10.91 -24.29 -12.47
N PRO A 146 9.95 -24.84 -11.71
CA PRO A 146 8.74 -25.42 -12.28
C PRO A 146 7.70 -24.39 -12.70
N ALA A 147 7.54 -23.30 -11.90
CA ALA A 147 6.44 -22.36 -12.03
C ALA A 147 6.54 -21.49 -13.29
N LEU A 148 7.74 -21.11 -13.74
CA LEU A 148 7.94 -20.33 -14.97
C LEU A 148 7.63 -21.09 -16.27
N ARG A 149 7.41 -22.40 -16.19
CA ARG A 149 6.94 -23.21 -17.32
C ARG A 149 5.41 -23.17 -17.47
N LEU A 150 4.72 -22.65 -16.46
CA LEU A 150 3.27 -22.53 -16.46
C LEU A 150 2.84 -21.25 -17.20
N ARG A 151 1.61 -21.24 -17.71
CA ARG A 151 0.99 -20.00 -18.21
C ARG A 151 0.77 -19.03 -17.03
N ALA A 152 0.68 -17.74 -17.33
CA ALA A 152 0.59 -16.67 -16.32
C ALA A 152 -0.47 -16.92 -15.24
N ASP A 153 -1.67 -17.38 -15.61
CA ASP A 153 -2.77 -17.65 -14.68
C ASP A 153 -2.43 -18.81 -13.73
N TYR A 154 -1.84 -19.89 -14.25
CA TYR A 154 -1.42 -21.04 -13.43
C TYR A 154 -0.23 -20.69 -12.52
N LEU A 155 0.67 -19.81 -12.97
CA LEU A 155 1.75 -19.27 -12.13
C LEU A 155 1.17 -18.57 -10.91
N ALA A 156 0.14 -17.70 -11.10
CA ALA A 156 -0.52 -17.00 -10.01
C ALA A 156 -1.16 -17.98 -9.02
N ILE A 157 -1.93 -18.95 -9.51
CA ILE A 157 -2.60 -19.93 -8.63
C ILE A 157 -1.56 -20.77 -7.87
N ALA A 158 -0.51 -21.26 -8.54
CA ALA A 158 0.53 -22.06 -7.90
C ALA A 158 1.29 -21.28 -6.82
N THR A 159 1.63 -20.03 -7.07
CA THR A 159 2.33 -19.19 -6.09
C THR A 159 1.43 -18.80 -4.91
N LEU A 160 0.13 -18.57 -5.14
CA LEU A 160 -0.83 -18.34 -4.07
C LEU A 160 -0.99 -19.59 -3.20
N ALA A 161 -1.17 -20.74 -3.81
CA ALA A 161 -1.27 -22.03 -3.09
C ALA A 161 -0.03 -22.28 -2.23
N LEU A 162 1.17 -21.99 -2.78
CA LEU A 162 2.42 -22.09 -2.04
C LEU A 162 2.42 -21.15 -0.81
N ALA A 163 2.02 -19.89 -0.96
CA ALA A 163 1.99 -18.94 0.14
C ALA A 163 1.06 -19.41 1.28
N VAL A 164 -0.14 -19.89 0.92
CA VAL A 164 -1.10 -20.44 1.89
C VAL A 164 -0.53 -21.71 2.55
N THR A 165 0.11 -22.58 1.79
CA THR A 165 0.76 -23.79 2.32
C THR A 165 1.86 -23.43 3.29
N LEU A 166 2.73 -22.47 2.97
CA LEU A 166 3.78 -21.98 3.86
C LEU A 166 3.20 -21.39 5.16
N GLN A 167 2.11 -20.64 5.07
CA GLN A 167 1.41 -20.10 6.24
C GLN A 167 0.89 -21.24 7.15
N ILE A 168 0.25 -22.26 6.57
CA ILE A 168 -0.27 -23.42 7.30
C ILE A 168 0.87 -24.22 7.93
N VAL A 169 1.96 -24.47 7.18
CA VAL A 169 3.15 -25.18 7.69
C VAL A 169 3.76 -24.41 8.86
N THR A 170 3.93 -23.11 8.72
CA THR A 170 4.47 -22.25 9.78
C THR A 170 3.59 -22.26 11.01
N ARG A 171 2.26 -22.24 10.85
CA ARG A 171 1.30 -22.32 11.94
C ARG A 171 1.38 -23.66 12.72
N ASN A 172 1.69 -24.75 12.03
CA ASN A 172 1.72 -26.09 12.64
C ASN A 172 3.12 -26.49 13.13
N ALA A 173 4.18 -25.82 12.72
CA ALA A 173 5.55 -26.12 13.10
C ALA A 173 5.93 -25.49 14.46
N GLN A 174 5.22 -25.88 15.55
CA GLN A 174 5.36 -25.25 16.87
C GLN A 174 6.80 -25.15 17.35
N ASN A 175 7.60 -26.23 17.19
CA ASN A 175 8.98 -26.28 17.69
C ASN A 175 9.97 -25.36 16.94
N ILE A 176 9.58 -24.86 15.77
CA ILE A 176 10.46 -24.04 14.92
C ILE A 176 9.98 -22.58 14.93
N THR A 177 8.68 -22.37 14.76
CA THR A 177 8.09 -21.06 14.48
C THR A 177 7.25 -20.52 15.64
N GLY A 178 7.09 -21.26 16.71
CA GLY A 178 6.16 -20.95 17.80
C GLY A 178 4.70 -21.26 17.45
N GLY A 179 4.42 -21.89 16.30
CA GLY A 179 3.11 -22.31 15.88
C GLY A 179 2.14 -21.15 15.66
N ALA A 180 0.90 -21.30 16.14
CA ALA A 180 -0.15 -20.27 16.00
C ALA A 180 0.17 -18.99 16.82
N ILE A 181 0.88 -19.11 17.93
CA ILE A 181 1.32 -17.97 18.74
C ILE A 181 2.40 -17.19 18.00
N GLY A 182 3.31 -17.89 17.28
CA GLY A 182 4.40 -17.31 16.55
C GLY A 182 5.62 -16.97 17.40
N ILE A 183 6.51 -16.11 16.89
CA ILE A 183 7.73 -15.69 17.57
C ILE A 183 7.48 -14.35 18.25
N THR A 184 7.70 -14.30 19.56
CA THR A 184 7.63 -13.09 20.37
C THR A 184 9.04 -12.58 20.69
N SER A 185 9.13 -11.30 21.05
CA SER A 185 10.36 -10.69 21.55
C SER A 185 11.53 -10.66 20.55
N VAL A 186 11.22 -10.42 19.25
CA VAL A 186 12.27 -10.12 18.28
C VAL A 186 12.94 -8.79 18.69
N PRO A 187 14.26 -8.77 18.91
CA PRO A 187 14.92 -7.58 19.42
C PRO A 187 14.90 -6.43 18.40
N PRO A 188 14.66 -5.18 18.84
CA PRO A 188 14.82 -4.02 17.98
C PRO A 188 16.31 -3.84 17.59
N PRO A 189 16.60 -3.06 16.53
CA PRO A 189 17.99 -2.83 16.08
C PRO A 189 18.90 -2.26 17.15
N ILE A 190 18.34 -1.38 17.98
CA ILE A 190 19.00 -0.74 19.10
C ILE A 190 18.07 -0.85 20.31
N LEU A 191 18.58 -1.40 21.40
CA LEU A 191 17.83 -1.52 22.65
C LEU A 191 17.86 -0.18 23.39
N PHE A 192 16.79 0.57 23.33
CA PHE A 192 16.60 1.75 24.16
C PHE A 192 15.85 1.36 25.45
N GLN A 193 16.26 1.94 26.56
CA GLN A 193 15.60 1.76 27.86
C GLN A 193 14.98 3.08 28.34
N GLY A 194 13.92 2.99 29.12
CA GLY A 194 13.24 4.15 29.69
C GLY A 194 11.92 4.50 28.98
N THR A 195 11.32 5.61 29.42
CA THR A 195 10.00 6.06 28.98
C THR A 195 9.92 6.44 27.49
N ASP A 196 11.05 6.81 26.89
CA ASP A 196 11.14 7.25 25.51
C ASP A 196 11.56 6.13 24.54
N ALA A 197 11.70 4.89 25.01
CA ALA A 197 12.18 3.75 24.22
C ALA A 197 11.34 3.52 22.94
N SER A 198 10.00 3.59 23.04
CA SER A 198 9.11 3.41 21.89
C SER A 198 9.28 4.50 20.82
N PHE A 199 9.48 5.74 21.25
CA PHE A 199 9.72 6.87 20.36
C PHE A 199 11.07 6.75 19.65
N LEU A 200 12.14 6.42 20.40
CA LEU A 200 13.48 6.23 19.83
C LEU A 200 13.53 5.03 18.89
N ASN A 201 12.86 3.93 19.22
CA ASN A 201 12.73 2.78 18.33
C ASN A 201 12.02 3.14 17.01
N ALA A 202 10.93 3.90 17.08
CA ALA A 202 10.20 4.33 15.88
C ALA A 202 11.09 5.18 14.97
N ILE A 203 11.82 6.18 15.52
CA ILE A 203 12.74 7.01 14.74
C ILE A 203 13.87 6.18 14.13
N THR A 204 14.45 5.27 14.91
CA THR A 204 15.54 4.39 14.45
C THR A 204 15.08 3.53 13.29
N MET A 205 13.87 2.95 13.37
CA MET A 205 13.30 2.14 12.29
C MET A 205 12.99 2.96 11.04
N VAL A 206 12.51 4.18 11.19
CA VAL A 206 12.34 5.12 10.06
C VAL A 206 13.70 5.43 9.41
N GLY A 207 14.75 5.65 10.21
CA GLY A 207 16.09 5.94 9.71
C GLY A 207 16.70 4.77 8.94
N ILE A 208 16.71 3.58 9.56
CA ILE A 208 17.27 2.35 8.94
C ILE A 208 16.44 1.97 7.71
N GLY A 209 15.11 1.89 7.84
CA GLY A 209 14.22 1.54 6.75
C GLY A 209 14.29 2.55 5.60
N GLY A 210 14.33 3.86 5.92
CA GLY A 210 14.46 4.93 4.93
C GLY A 210 15.78 4.85 4.16
N PHE A 211 16.89 4.57 4.83
CA PHE A 211 18.17 4.33 4.18
C PHE A 211 18.13 3.12 3.24
N VAL A 212 17.59 2.00 3.72
CA VAL A 212 17.44 0.77 2.91
C VAL A 212 16.57 1.03 1.70
N LEU A 213 15.41 1.68 1.87
CA LEU A 213 14.49 2.00 0.77
C LEU A 213 15.16 2.94 -0.25
N PHE A 214 15.87 3.96 0.21
CA PHE A 214 16.59 4.88 -0.68
C PHE A 214 17.65 4.14 -1.49
N ALA A 215 18.47 3.31 -0.85
CA ALA A 215 19.47 2.48 -1.51
C ALA A 215 18.84 1.56 -2.57
N LEU A 216 17.72 0.89 -2.23
CA LEU A 216 16.99 0.03 -3.15
C LEU A 216 16.41 0.79 -4.33
N LEU A 217 15.83 1.98 -4.12
CA LEU A 217 15.31 2.80 -5.21
C LEU A 217 16.43 3.19 -6.19
N VAL A 218 17.61 3.54 -5.67
CA VAL A 218 18.78 3.87 -6.50
C VAL A 218 19.25 2.63 -7.26
N ILE A 219 19.47 1.50 -6.59
CA ILE A 219 19.93 0.24 -7.20
C ILE A 219 18.94 -0.23 -8.29
N LEU A 220 17.65 -0.29 -7.98
CA LEU A 220 16.63 -0.75 -8.91
C LEU A 220 16.45 0.24 -10.08
N GLN A 221 16.68 1.53 -9.88
CA GLN A 221 16.69 2.50 -10.97
C GLN A 221 17.85 2.23 -11.94
N PHE A 222 19.07 2.02 -11.44
CA PHE A 222 20.21 1.64 -12.27
C PHE A 222 19.99 0.30 -12.97
N MET A 223 19.48 -0.70 -12.28
CA MET A 223 19.18 -2.02 -12.89
C MET A 223 18.12 -1.88 -13.99
N SER A 224 17.07 -1.11 -13.79
CA SER A 224 16.01 -0.92 -14.78
C SER A 224 16.48 -0.19 -16.03
N GLU A 225 17.48 0.68 -15.93
CA GLU A 225 18.08 1.42 -17.06
C GLU A 225 19.21 0.65 -17.75
N SER A 226 19.71 -0.43 -17.14
CA SER A 226 20.78 -1.28 -17.67
C SER A 226 20.34 -2.12 -18.87
N PRO A 227 21.29 -2.79 -19.59
CA PRO A 227 20.94 -3.77 -20.61
C PRO A 227 20.03 -4.89 -20.09
N TRP A 228 20.23 -5.33 -18.85
CA TRP A 228 19.41 -6.34 -18.18
C TRP A 228 17.94 -5.89 -18.07
N GLY A 229 17.69 -4.68 -17.59
CA GLY A 229 16.34 -4.15 -17.48
C GLY A 229 15.63 -3.94 -18.83
N ARG A 230 16.40 -3.68 -19.91
CA ARG A 230 15.85 -3.61 -21.27
C ARG A 230 15.38 -4.98 -21.77
N VAL A 231 16.16 -6.04 -21.50
CA VAL A 231 15.76 -7.40 -21.86
C VAL A 231 14.52 -7.85 -21.08
N LEU A 232 14.41 -7.51 -19.77
CA LEU A 232 13.22 -7.82 -18.99
C LEU A 232 11.96 -7.21 -19.60
N ARG A 233 12.02 -5.94 -20.01
CA ARG A 233 10.89 -5.28 -20.68
C ARG A 233 10.57 -5.88 -22.04
N ALA A 234 11.58 -6.28 -22.80
CA ALA A 234 11.38 -6.98 -24.06
C ALA A 234 10.66 -8.34 -23.85
N VAL A 235 11.05 -9.09 -22.82
CA VAL A 235 10.37 -10.34 -22.43
C VAL A 235 8.92 -10.11 -22.04
N ARG A 236 8.62 -8.99 -21.34
CA ARG A 236 7.25 -8.63 -20.98
C ARG A 236 6.38 -8.28 -22.18
N GLU A 237 6.95 -7.61 -23.19
CA GLU A 237 6.21 -7.18 -24.38
C GLU A 237 6.01 -8.34 -25.35
N ASP A 238 7.06 -9.08 -25.67
CA ASP A 238 7.01 -10.25 -26.55
C ASP A 238 8.17 -11.22 -26.23
N GLU A 239 7.81 -12.33 -25.59
CA GLU A 239 8.79 -13.35 -25.20
C GLU A 239 9.35 -14.11 -26.41
N GLU A 240 8.50 -14.44 -27.40
CA GLU A 240 8.91 -15.20 -28.58
C GLU A 240 9.86 -14.39 -29.46
N ALA A 241 9.55 -13.12 -29.70
CA ALA A 241 10.45 -12.21 -30.40
C ALA A 241 11.79 -12.05 -29.68
N THR A 242 11.77 -11.97 -28.34
CA THR A 242 13.00 -11.87 -27.53
C THR A 242 13.85 -13.12 -27.63
N MET A 243 13.25 -14.32 -27.65
CA MET A 243 13.96 -15.59 -27.89
C MET A 243 14.54 -15.66 -29.29
N ALA A 244 13.80 -15.19 -30.32
CA ALA A 244 14.29 -15.14 -31.70
C ALA A 244 15.53 -14.26 -31.84
N LEU A 245 15.69 -13.24 -31.00
CA LEU A 245 16.91 -12.41 -30.92
C LEU A 245 18.06 -13.07 -30.12
N GLY A 246 17.95 -14.36 -29.79
CA GLY A 246 19.00 -15.15 -29.13
C GLY A 246 19.10 -14.92 -27.61
N LYS A 247 18.08 -14.31 -26.93
CA LYS A 247 18.08 -14.15 -25.49
C LYS A 247 17.44 -15.35 -24.79
N ASN A 248 18.09 -15.83 -23.72
CA ASN A 248 17.53 -16.87 -22.87
C ASN A 248 16.48 -16.27 -21.90
N THR A 249 15.24 -16.18 -22.33
CA THR A 249 14.14 -15.55 -21.57
C THR A 249 13.90 -16.22 -20.22
N PHE A 250 14.04 -17.56 -20.14
CA PHE A 250 13.90 -18.31 -18.90
C PHE A 250 14.90 -17.85 -17.83
N SER A 251 16.18 -17.66 -18.18
CA SER A 251 17.20 -17.21 -17.24
C SER A 251 16.91 -15.80 -16.72
N TYR A 252 16.47 -14.88 -17.57
CA TYR A 252 16.09 -13.53 -17.16
C TYR A 252 14.87 -13.52 -16.24
N LYS A 253 13.84 -14.32 -16.54
CA LYS A 253 12.66 -14.50 -15.70
C LYS A 253 13.03 -15.07 -14.33
N LEU A 254 13.89 -16.11 -14.30
CA LEU A 254 14.36 -16.74 -13.07
C LEU A 254 15.10 -15.73 -12.17
N GLN A 255 16.03 -14.96 -12.75
CA GLN A 255 16.75 -13.92 -12.02
C GLN A 255 15.81 -12.86 -11.44
N ALA A 256 14.87 -12.36 -12.23
CA ALA A 256 13.91 -11.36 -11.78
C ALA A 256 12.99 -11.90 -10.68
N PHE A 257 12.56 -13.18 -10.78
CA PHE A 257 11.72 -13.82 -9.78
C PHE A 257 12.48 -14.03 -8.45
N ALA A 258 13.72 -14.51 -8.52
CA ALA A 258 14.59 -14.72 -7.36
C ALA A 258 14.94 -13.39 -6.66
N LEU A 259 15.33 -12.37 -7.43
CA LEU A 259 15.64 -11.05 -6.88
C LEU A 259 14.40 -10.40 -6.25
N GLY A 260 13.22 -10.50 -6.90
CA GLY A 260 11.98 -10.03 -6.33
C GLY A 260 11.64 -10.74 -5.01
N GLY A 261 11.85 -12.07 -4.94
CA GLY A 261 11.70 -12.86 -3.73
C GLY A 261 12.68 -12.44 -2.62
N ALA A 262 13.95 -12.14 -2.96
CA ALA A 262 14.93 -11.62 -2.02
C ALA A 262 14.51 -10.26 -1.43
N LEU A 263 13.96 -9.36 -2.24
CA LEU A 263 13.40 -8.08 -1.77
C LEU A 263 12.20 -8.29 -0.85
N MET A 264 11.33 -9.26 -1.15
CA MET A 264 10.22 -9.62 -0.26
C MET A 264 10.75 -10.19 1.06
N GLY A 265 11.81 -10.99 1.03
CA GLY A 265 12.51 -11.47 2.24
C GLY A 265 13.11 -10.35 3.07
N LEU A 266 13.72 -9.36 2.43
CA LEU A 266 14.22 -8.16 3.10
C LEU A 266 13.09 -7.40 3.82
N ALA A 267 11.96 -7.20 3.15
CA ALA A 267 10.79 -6.58 3.75
C ALA A 267 10.31 -7.39 4.97
N GLY A 268 10.33 -8.73 4.89
CA GLY A 268 10.01 -9.62 5.99
C GLY A 268 10.93 -9.44 7.20
N ALA A 269 12.23 -9.36 6.97
CA ALA A 269 13.21 -9.11 8.01
C ALA A 269 13.01 -7.76 8.71
N LEU A 270 12.79 -6.69 7.93
CA LEU A 270 12.48 -5.36 8.47
C LEU A 270 11.17 -5.36 9.28
N TYR A 271 10.16 -6.10 8.83
CA TYR A 271 8.89 -6.21 9.53
C TYR A 271 9.03 -6.93 10.88
N ALA A 272 9.77 -8.04 10.90
CA ALA A 272 10.04 -8.80 12.13
C ALA A 272 10.63 -7.91 13.23
N VAL A 273 11.63 -7.11 12.86
CA VAL A 273 12.35 -6.22 13.79
C VAL A 273 11.50 -4.99 14.17
N THR A 274 10.64 -4.50 13.25
CA THR A 274 9.78 -3.33 13.51
C THR A 274 8.64 -3.66 14.48
N LEU A 275 8.00 -4.83 14.33
CA LEU A 275 6.90 -5.24 15.20
C LEU A 275 7.36 -5.91 16.48
N GLY A 276 8.53 -6.58 16.47
CA GLY A 276 8.98 -7.37 17.61
C GLY A 276 8.18 -8.64 17.87
N TYR A 277 7.17 -8.91 17.05
CA TYR A 277 6.26 -10.05 17.15
C TYR A 277 5.80 -10.51 15.78
N LEU A 278 5.77 -11.81 15.56
CA LEU A 278 5.34 -12.44 14.31
C LEU A 278 4.25 -13.46 14.58
N SER A 279 3.11 -13.34 13.92
CA SER A 279 2.06 -14.35 13.91
C SER A 279 1.78 -14.80 12.47
N PRO A 280 1.69 -16.12 12.20
CA PRO A 280 1.42 -16.60 10.83
C PRO A 280 0.08 -16.11 10.28
N GLU A 281 -0.94 -15.97 11.12
CA GLU A 281 -2.30 -15.64 10.69
C GLU A 281 -2.49 -14.15 10.40
N SER A 282 -2.03 -13.31 11.32
CA SER A 282 -2.29 -11.87 11.23
C SER A 282 -1.30 -11.15 10.31
N SER A 283 -0.03 -11.57 10.33
CA SER A 283 1.03 -10.86 9.64
C SER A 283 1.22 -11.28 8.18
N PHE A 284 0.83 -12.51 7.82
CA PHE A 284 1.13 -13.12 6.51
C PHE A 284 -0.12 -13.67 5.80
N ALA A 285 -1.27 -13.09 6.09
CA ALA A 285 -2.52 -13.44 5.42
C ALA A 285 -2.45 -13.16 3.90
N PRO A 286 -3.18 -13.91 3.06
CA PRO A 286 -3.29 -13.64 1.62
C PRO A 286 -3.72 -12.20 1.29
N ALA A 287 -4.40 -11.52 2.20
CA ALA A 287 -4.78 -10.12 2.09
C ALA A 287 -3.56 -9.19 1.90
N VAL A 288 -2.39 -9.53 2.47
CA VAL A 288 -1.14 -8.78 2.26
C VAL A 288 -0.72 -8.81 0.78
N THR A 289 -0.80 -9.98 0.14
CA THR A 289 -0.53 -10.09 -1.30
C THR A 289 -1.45 -9.18 -2.11
N PHE A 290 -2.74 -9.20 -1.78
CA PHE A 290 -3.73 -8.35 -2.46
C PHE A 290 -3.43 -6.85 -2.26
N SER A 291 -3.12 -6.43 -1.02
CA SER A 291 -2.73 -5.04 -0.74
C SER A 291 -1.52 -4.60 -1.58
N VAL A 292 -0.49 -5.45 -1.68
CA VAL A 292 0.72 -5.15 -2.49
C VAL A 292 0.40 -5.05 -3.97
N TRP A 293 -0.50 -5.88 -4.51
CA TRP A 293 -0.96 -5.74 -5.90
C TRP A 293 -1.61 -4.38 -6.12
N VAL A 294 -2.54 -4.01 -5.23
CA VAL A 294 -3.21 -2.71 -5.32
C VAL A 294 -2.20 -1.57 -5.26
N MET A 295 -1.20 -1.64 -4.37
CA MET A 295 -0.13 -0.65 -4.26
C MET A 295 0.61 -0.44 -5.58
N VAL A 296 1.00 -1.51 -6.25
CA VAL A 296 1.74 -1.44 -7.52
C VAL A 296 0.84 -1.01 -8.68
N ILE A 297 -0.41 -1.48 -8.74
CA ILE A 297 -1.37 -1.09 -9.78
C ILE A 297 -1.72 0.40 -9.64
N VAL A 298 -2.04 0.84 -8.43
CA VAL A 298 -2.38 2.24 -8.12
C VAL A 298 -1.20 3.16 -8.40
N GLY A 299 -0.02 2.76 -7.95
CA GLY A 299 1.20 3.53 -8.14
C GLY A 299 1.64 3.65 -9.60
N GLY A 300 1.45 2.58 -10.38
CA GLY A 300 1.85 2.41 -11.77
C GLY A 300 2.93 1.34 -11.93
N SER A 301 2.56 0.22 -12.55
CA SER A 301 3.45 -0.91 -12.82
C SER A 301 4.57 -0.53 -13.78
N GLY A 302 5.76 -1.11 -13.59
CA GLY A 302 6.95 -0.80 -14.38
C GLY A 302 7.66 0.51 -14.01
N ASN A 303 7.21 1.20 -12.94
CA ASN A 303 7.83 2.40 -12.41
C ASN A 303 8.13 2.23 -10.91
N ASN A 304 9.43 2.24 -10.53
CA ASN A 304 9.83 2.08 -9.12
C ASN A 304 9.32 3.21 -8.21
N ARG A 305 9.27 4.45 -8.73
CA ARG A 305 8.71 5.59 -8.00
C ARG A 305 7.22 5.44 -7.80
N GLY A 306 6.52 4.86 -8.80
CA GLY A 306 5.10 4.54 -8.71
C GLY A 306 4.82 3.52 -7.62
N ALA A 307 5.54 2.40 -7.61
CA ALA A 307 5.37 1.35 -6.62
C ALA A 307 5.57 1.87 -5.18
N PHE A 308 6.61 2.71 -4.95
CA PHE A 308 6.85 3.38 -3.68
C PHE A 308 5.68 4.27 -3.25
N VAL A 309 5.23 5.14 -4.14
CA VAL A 309 4.13 6.08 -3.86
C VAL A 309 2.82 5.35 -3.60
N GLY A 310 2.52 4.33 -4.40
CA GLY A 310 1.33 3.50 -4.22
C GLY A 310 1.32 2.80 -2.86
N ALA A 311 2.46 2.31 -2.39
CA ALA A 311 2.59 1.69 -1.07
C ALA A 311 2.30 2.68 0.05
N PHE A 312 2.88 3.88 0.02
CA PHE A 312 2.61 4.92 1.01
C PHE A 312 1.15 5.36 1.03
N LEU A 313 0.52 5.46 -0.14
CA LEU A 313 -0.88 5.87 -0.24
C LEU A 313 -1.83 4.79 0.30
N ILE A 314 -1.68 3.55 -0.15
CA ILE A 314 -2.59 2.46 0.24
C ILE A 314 -2.39 2.09 1.71
N TYR A 315 -1.13 1.96 2.17
CA TYR A 315 -0.87 1.70 3.58
C TYR A 315 -1.30 2.88 4.46
N GLY A 316 -1.17 4.12 3.97
CA GLY A 316 -1.70 5.29 4.66
C GLY A 316 -3.20 5.24 4.86
N MET A 317 -3.96 4.76 3.87
CA MET A 317 -5.40 4.52 4.02
C MET A 317 -5.68 3.40 5.03
N GLU A 318 -4.88 2.32 5.05
CA GLU A 318 -5.00 1.26 6.05
C GLU A 318 -4.76 1.78 7.46
N TRP A 319 -3.66 2.50 7.68
CA TRP A 319 -3.32 3.09 8.96
C TRP A 319 -4.38 4.07 9.45
N LEU A 320 -4.85 4.95 8.57
CA LEU A 320 -5.90 5.89 8.90
C LEU A 320 -7.20 5.18 9.30
N SER A 321 -7.55 4.08 8.63
CA SER A 321 -8.73 3.30 8.95
C SER A 321 -8.67 2.65 10.34
N VAL A 322 -7.47 2.22 10.78
CA VAL A 322 -7.25 1.68 12.13
C VAL A 322 -7.39 2.78 13.18
N GLN A 323 -6.76 3.93 12.96
CA GLN A 323 -6.87 5.09 13.85
C GLN A 323 -8.32 5.48 14.10
N VAL A 324 -9.07 5.51 13.03
CA VAL A 324 -10.47 5.87 13.02
C VAL A 324 -11.32 4.84 13.77
N ARG A 325 -11.07 3.54 13.57
CA ARG A 325 -11.74 2.45 14.30
C ARG A 325 -11.49 2.55 15.81
N ASP A 326 -10.24 2.74 16.20
CA ASP A 326 -9.85 2.75 17.62
C ASP A 326 -10.48 3.93 18.37
N GLN A 327 -10.64 5.06 17.68
CA GLN A 327 -11.37 6.19 18.24
C GLN A 327 -12.89 5.96 18.31
N ALA A 328 -13.47 5.30 17.30
CA ALA A 328 -14.89 4.93 17.33
C ALA A 328 -15.21 4.00 18.51
N ALA A 329 -14.32 3.07 18.82
CA ALA A 329 -14.46 2.14 19.94
C ALA A 329 -14.33 2.85 21.31
N SER A 330 -13.66 4.00 21.39
CA SER A 330 -13.50 4.76 22.66
C SER A 330 -14.72 5.56 23.11
N GLY A 331 -15.83 5.53 22.36
CA GLY A 331 -17.13 6.11 22.77
C GLY A 331 -17.19 7.64 22.80
N LEU A 332 -16.17 8.35 22.32
CA LEU A 332 -16.13 9.81 22.29
C LEU A 332 -17.03 10.37 21.16
N ALA A 333 -18.09 11.08 21.51
CA ALA A 333 -19.03 11.70 20.56
C ALA A 333 -18.35 12.65 19.54
N ALA A 334 -17.19 13.23 19.89
CA ALA A 334 -16.35 14.01 18.97
C ALA A 334 -15.85 13.19 17.77
N ASN A 335 -15.80 11.85 17.87
CA ASN A 335 -15.28 10.96 16.85
C ASN A 335 -16.22 10.81 15.66
N TYR A 336 -17.54 10.95 15.86
CA TYR A 336 -18.50 10.92 14.75
C TYR A 336 -18.31 12.11 13.81
N LEU A 337 -17.93 13.24 14.36
CA LEU A 337 -17.66 14.47 13.60
C LEU A 337 -16.38 14.33 12.79
N LEU A 338 -15.34 13.77 13.40
CA LEU A 338 -14.07 13.50 12.73
C LEU A 338 -14.22 12.47 11.61
N MET A 339 -15.00 11.41 11.85
CA MET A 339 -15.30 10.38 10.85
C MET A 339 -16.00 10.95 9.63
N SER A 340 -17.04 11.76 9.85
CA SER A 340 -17.75 12.39 8.74
C SER A 340 -16.83 13.34 7.96
N VAL A 341 -16.00 14.13 8.64
CA VAL A 341 -15.00 14.99 8.00
C VAL A 341 -13.98 14.19 7.21
N LEU A 342 -13.53 13.06 7.73
CA LEU A 342 -12.50 12.19 7.13
C LEU A 342 -13.03 11.51 5.86
N PHE A 343 -14.23 10.94 5.90
CA PHE A 343 -14.89 10.35 4.74
C PHE A 343 -15.24 11.41 3.70
N ILE A 344 -15.68 12.57 4.12
CA ILE A 344 -15.96 13.70 3.24
C ILE A 344 -14.65 14.20 2.62
N ALA A 345 -13.56 14.34 3.40
CA ALA A 345 -12.26 14.78 2.89
C ALA A 345 -11.65 13.78 1.91
N LEU A 346 -11.76 12.47 2.17
CA LEU A 346 -11.33 11.41 1.26
C LEU A 346 -12.20 11.39 -0.01
N GLY A 347 -13.52 11.49 0.12
CA GLY A 347 -14.44 11.52 -1.02
C GLY A 347 -14.27 12.79 -1.85
N VAL A 348 -14.11 13.94 -1.21
CA VAL A 348 -13.85 15.23 -1.87
C VAL A 348 -12.43 15.26 -2.43
N GLY A 349 -11.43 14.73 -1.74
CA GLY A 349 -10.06 14.59 -2.23
C GLY A 349 -9.99 13.72 -3.49
N ALA A 350 -10.69 12.58 -3.50
CA ALA A 350 -10.83 11.72 -4.67
C ALA A 350 -11.58 12.43 -5.81
N LEU A 351 -12.66 13.15 -5.51
CA LEU A 351 -13.41 13.93 -6.47
C LEU A 351 -12.58 15.10 -7.04
N LEU A 352 -11.84 15.81 -6.18
CA LEU A 352 -10.95 16.90 -6.58
C LEU A 352 -9.77 16.39 -7.39
N ALA A 353 -9.19 15.24 -7.04
CA ALA A 353 -8.17 14.58 -7.83
C ALA A 353 -8.70 14.21 -9.23
N VAL A 354 -9.90 13.64 -9.34
CA VAL A 354 -10.55 13.31 -10.61
C VAL A 354 -10.89 14.59 -11.42
N LEU A 355 -11.37 15.63 -10.76
CA LEU A 355 -11.68 16.92 -11.39
C LEU A 355 -10.40 17.66 -11.79
N ALA A 356 -9.36 17.71 -10.96
CA ALA A 356 -8.08 18.35 -11.27
C ALA A 356 -7.38 17.66 -12.46
N ILE A 357 -7.37 16.34 -12.49
CA ILE A 357 -6.87 15.51 -13.61
C ILE A 357 -7.61 15.84 -14.91
N ARG A 358 -8.86 16.24 -14.83
CA ARG A 358 -9.71 16.57 -15.97
C ARG A 358 -9.63 18.01 -16.42
N PHE A 359 -9.47 18.95 -15.49
CA PHE A 359 -9.45 20.39 -15.75
C PHE A 359 -8.15 20.86 -16.39
N VAL A 360 -7.01 20.24 -16.05
CA VAL A 360 -5.70 20.58 -16.63
C VAL A 360 -5.56 20.09 -18.07
N GLY A 361 -6.40 19.15 -18.52
CA GLY A 361 -6.40 18.65 -19.90
C GLY A 361 -7.25 19.43 -20.91
N ARG A 362 -8.04 20.42 -20.50
CA ARG A 362 -8.88 21.21 -21.41
C ARG A 362 -9.02 22.66 -20.98
N ARG A 363 -8.50 23.55 -21.82
CA ARG A 363 -8.58 25.02 -21.81
C ARG A 363 -10.01 25.58 -21.91
N VAL A 364 -10.92 25.44 -20.94
CA VAL A 364 -12.30 25.98 -21.09
C VAL A 364 -12.89 26.61 -19.84
N LEU A 365 -12.27 26.60 -18.67
CA LEU A 365 -12.82 27.40 -17.56
C LEU A 365 -11.74 28.31 -16.98
N ASP A 366 -12.12 29.58 -16.83
CA ASP A 366 -11.34 30.61 -16.20
C ASP A 366 -10.80 30.13 -14.84
N ARG A 367 -9.48 30.09 -14.70
CA ARG A 367 -8.75 29.54 -13.55
C ARG A 367 -9.28 30.10 -12.21
N ARG A 368 -9.77 31.32 -12.23
CA ARG A 368 -10.33 32.05 -11.08
C ARG A 368 -11.66 31.46 -10.59
N ARG A 369 -12.56 31.08 -11.49
CA ARG A 369 -13.87 30.50 -11.18
C ARG A 369 -13.77 29.07 -10.65
N ALA A 370 -12.80 28.29 -11.14
CA ALA A 370 -12.54 26.95 -10.63
C ALA A 370 -12.02 26.99 -9.18
N TRP A 371 -11.11 27.89 -8.86
CA TRP A 371 -10.60 28.08 -7.48
C TRP A 371 -11.66 28.63 -6.53
N LEU A 372 -12.54 29.52 -6.98
CA LEU A 372 -13.64 30.02 -6.17
C LEU A 372 -14.68 28.92 -5.86
N LEU A 373 -14.96 28.03 -6.81
CA LEU A 373 -15.80 26.86 -6.58
C LEU A 373 -15.16 25.85 -5.59
N ILE A 374 -13.89 25.60 -5.72
CA ILE A 374 -13.13 24.74 -4.81
C ILE A 374 -13.10 25.38 -3.40
N ALA A 375 -12.82 26.67 -3.30
CA ALA A 375 -12.81 27.40 -2.03
C ALA A 375 -14.22 27.49 -1.40
N ALA A 376 -15.28 27.66 -2.18
CA ALA A 376 -16.65 27.66 -1.71
C ALA A 376 -17.09 26.26 -1.20
N ILE A 377 -16.69 25.18 -1.89
CA ILE A 377 -16.93 23.81 -1.46
C ILE A 377 -16.13 23.49 -0.20
N LEU A 378 -14.85 23.83 -0.14
CA LEU A 378 -14.00 23.64 1.04
C LEU A 378 -14.46 24.51 2.22
N GLY A 379 -14.90 25.74 1.98
CA GLY A 379 -15.42 26.65 3.00
C GLY A 379 -16.79 26.18 3.54
N ALA A 380 -17.70 25.74 2.67
CA ALA A 380 -18.97 25.17 3.08
C ALA A 380 -18.80 23.85 3.86
N PHE A 381 -17.83 23.03 3.49
CA PHE A 381 -17.52 21.78 4.18
C PHE A 381 -16.66 21.99 5.44
N GLY A 382 -15.84 23.03 5.50
CA GLY A 382 -15.05 23.38 6.71
C GLY A 382 -15.91 24.01 7.82
N ALA A 383 -16.95 24.76 7.47
CA ALA A 383 -17.89 25.37 8.42
C ALA A 383 -19.01 24.39 8.88
N ALA A 384 -19.35 23.39 8.07
CA ALA A 384 -20.37 22.40 8.37
C ALA A 384 -20.12 21.55 9.63
N PRO A 385 -18.88 21.15 10.00
CA PRO A 385 -18.63 20.36 11.20
C PRO A 385 -19.01 21.08 12.50
N ALA A 386 -18.81 22.38 12.59
CA ALA A 386 -19.18 23.18 13.75
C ALA A 386 -20.72 23.29 13.92
N ALA A 387 -21.45 23.23 12.79
CA ALA A 387 -22.92 23.28 12.77
C ALA A 387 -23.58 21.90 12.86
N LEU A 388 -22.90 20.83 12.39
CA LEU A 388 -23.44 19.47 12.28
C LEU A 388 -23.51 18.72 13.62
N GLY A 389 -22.74 19.09 14.62
CA GLY A 389 -22.86 18.53 15.98
C GLY A 389 -24.23 18.78 16.63
N ALA A 390 -25.00 19.72 16.11
CA ALA A 390 -26.32 20.08 16.58
C ALA A 390 -27.47 19.76 15.61
N LEU A 391 -27.19 19.22 14.42
CA LEU A 391 -28.20 19.01 13.37
C LEU A 391 -28.72 17.58 13.32
N PRO A 392 -30.05 17.36 13.25
CA PRO A 392 -30.63 16.03 13.12
C PRO A 392 -30.30 15.39 11.75
N ILE A 393 -30.24 14.06 11.77
CA ILE A 393 -29.90 13.14 10.65
C ILE A 393 -30.59 13.52 9.33
N GLY A 394 -31.79 14.10 9.38
CA GLY A 394 -32.54 14.53 8.19
C GLY A 394 -31.83 15.57 7.33
N TRP A 395 -31.04 16.46 7.90
CA TRP A 395 -30.28 17.47 7.14
C TRP A 395 -29.09 16.87 6.38
N CYS A 396 -28.50 15.84 6.94
CA CYS A 396 -27.42 15.10 6.27
C CYS A 396 -27.94 14.37 5.03
N PHE A 397 -29.14 13.78 5.13
CA PHE A 397 -29.82 13.16 4.00
C PHE A 397 -30.25 14.19 2.93
N ALA A 398 -30.74 15.36 3.36
CA ALA A 398 -31.09 16.45 2.45
C ALA A 398 -29.86 16.96 1.67
N LEU A 399 -28.69 17.06 2.33
CA LEU A 399 -27.43 17.45 1.69
C LEU A 399 -26.94 16.40 0.68
N PHE A 400 -27.13 15.12 0.98
CA PHE A 400 -26.86 14.03 0.05
C PHE A 400 -27.75 14.14 -1.20
N VAL A 401 -29.06 14.35 -1.02
CA VAL A 401 -30.01 14.49 -2.12
C VAL A 401 -29.69 15.73 -2.96
N LEU A 402 -29.31 16.84 -2.34
CA LEU A 402 -28.90 18.06 -3.04
C LEU A 402 -27.62 17.86 -3.86
N LEU A 403 -26.60 17.18 -3.31
CA LEU A 403 -25.36 16.89 -4.03
C LEU A 403 -25.58 15.89 -5.15
N PHE A 404 -26.43 14.89 -4.95
CA PHE A 404 -26.81 13.94 -5.99
C PHE A 404 -27.64 14.62 -7.09
N GLY A 405 -28.57 15.50 -6.72
CA GLY A 405 -29.33 16.34 -7.65
C GLY A 405 -28.44 17.29 -8.45
N PHE A 406 -27.45 17.91 -7.80
CA PHE A 406 -26.45 18.76 -8.45
C PHE A 406 -25.58 17.96 -9.43
N ALA A 407 -25.11 16.77 -9.02
CA ALA A 407 -24.38 15.85 -9.90
C ALA A 407 -25.21 15.47 -11.12
N PHE A 408 -26.51 15.22 -10.95
CA PHE A 408 -27.45 14.90 -12.03
C PHE A 408 -27.67 16.08 -13.01
N VAL A 409 -27.77 17.32 -12.50
CA VAL A 409 -27.90 18.51 -13.32
C VAL A 409 -26.63 18.81 -14.11
N VAL A 410 -25.46 18.65 -13.48
CA VAL A 410 -24.16 18.81 -14.15
C VAL A 410 -23.95 17.72 -15.21
N ASP A 411 -24.50 16.53 -14.99
CA ASP A 411 -24.47 15.43 -15.98
C ASP A 411 -25.26 15.74 -17.24
N ARG A 412 -26.45 16.33 -17.08
CA ARG A 412 -27.31 16.69 -18.22
C ARG A 412 -26.68 17.75 -19.11
N ALA A 413 -25.80 18.58 -18.56
CA ALA A 413 -25.08 19.64 -19.28
C ALA A 413 -23.85 19.15 -20.07
N LYS A 414 -23.38 17.90 -19.92
CA LYS A 414 -22.17 17.38 -20.58
C LYS A 414 -22.40 16.11 -21.40
N LYS A 415 -22.12 16.18 -22.71
CA LYS A 415 -22.27 15.08 -23.70
C LYS A 415 -21.29 13.90 -23.58
N SER A 416 -20.33 13.87 -22.66
CA SER A 416 -19.28 12.84 -22.59
C SER A 416 -19.64 11.67 -21.66
N ARG A 417 -19.74 10.44 -22.20
CA ARG A 417 -20.06 9.18 -21.49
C ARG A 417 -19.11 8.88 -20.31
N ARG A 418 -17.80 9.21 -20.45
CA ARG A 418 -16.79 9.04 -19.39
C ARG A 418 -16.96 10.03 -18.23
N ALA A 419 -17.51 11.23 -18.50
CA ALA A 419 -17.81 12.22 -17.48
C ALA A 419 -18.95 11.79 -16.57
N ARG A 420 -19.96 11.18 -17.15
CA ARG A 420 -21.12 10.66 -16.46
C ARG A 420 -20.73 9.54 -15.51
N ALA A 421 -19.96 8.54 -15.99
CA ALA A 421 -19.47 7.44 -15.16
C ALA A 421 -18.68 7.92 -13.94
N GLY A 422 -17.81 8.96 -14.09
CA GLY A 422 -17.04 9.52 -12.97
C GLY A 422 -17.89 10.20 -11.91
N ILE A 423 -18.94 10.92 -12.34
CA ILE A 423 -19.86 11.61 -11.41
C ILE A 423 -20.71 10.59 -10.65
N TYR A 424 -21.23 9.56 -11.33
CA TYR A 424 -21.98 8.49 -10.68
C TYR A 424 -21.14 7.66 -9.73
N ALA A 425 -19.88 7.35 -10.08
CA ALA A 425 -18.97 6.65 -9.19
C ALA A 425 -18.64 7.47 -7.94
N ALA A 426 -18.43 8.78 -8.08
CA ALA A 426 -18.20 9.67 -6.93
C ALA A 426 -19.45 9.81 -6.05
N ALA A 427 -20.64 9.92 -6.65
CA ALA A 427 -21.90 9.98 -5.93
C ALA A 427 -22.22 8.67 -5.19
N THR A 428 -21.90 7.51 -5.80
CA THR A 428 -22.07 6.20 -5.15
C THR A 428 -21.11 6.04 -3.97
N LEU A 429 -19.84 6.41 -4.13
CA LEU A 429 -18.87 6.37 -3.03
C LEU A 429 -19.29 7.29 -1.87
N TYR A 430 -19.79 8.47 -2.19
CA TYR A 430 -20.31 9.39 -1.20
C TYR A 430 -21.56 8.84 -0.51
N GLY A 431 -22.49 8.23 -1.24
CA GLY A 431 -23.70 7.58 -0.70
C GLY A 431 -23.37 6.38 0.20
N VAL A 432 -22.39 5.57 -0.18
CA VAL A 432 -21.88 4.47 0.64
C VAL A 432 -21.26 4.99 1.94
N GLY A 433 -20.48 6.09 1.88
CA GLY A 433 -19.93 6.75 3.08
C GLY A 433 -21.03 7.22 4.04
N TRP A 434 -22.11 7.83 3.52
CA TRP A 434 -23.26 8.26 4.32
C TRP A 434 -24.08 7.09 4.89
N ALA A 435 -24.33 6.05 4.11
CA ALA A 435 -24.98 4.84 4.61
C ALA A 435 -24.19 4.23 5.76
N PHE A 436 -22.87 4.27 5.67
CA PHE A 436 -21.97 3.80 6.73
C PHE A 436 -22.07 4.63 8.01
N ILE A 437 -22.10 5.96 7.92
CA ILE A 437 -22.29 6.87 9.09
C ILE A 437 -23.63 6.61 9.76
N LEU A 438 -24.69 6.42 8.98
CA LEU A 438 -26.02 6.07 9.49
C LEU A 438 -26.01 4.70 10.21
N LEU A 439 -25.38 3.70 9.63
CA LEU A 439 -25.26 2.37 10.23
C LEU A 439 -24.48 2.42 11.56
N GLN A 440 -23.43 3.24 11.62
CA GLN A 440 -22.63 3.44 12.83
C GLN A 440 -23.43 4.09 13.97
N GLN A 441 -24.36 5.03 13.64
CA GLN A 441 -25.25 5.61 14.65
C GLN A 441 -26.30 4.62 15.15
N LEU A 442 -26.79 3.73 14.30
CA LEU A 442 -27.82 2.75 14.63
C LEU A 442 -27.27 1.50 15.34
N ALA A 443 -26.04 1.09 15.02
CA ALA A 443 -25.41 -0.12 15.53
C ALA A 443 -23.88 0.04 15.67
N PRO A 444 -23.39 0.81 16.66
CA PRO A 444 -21.98 1.16 16.79
C PRO A 444 -21.06 -0.07 16.94
N ASN A 445 -21.48 -1.10 17.68
CA ASN A 445 -20.68 -2.30 17.89
C ASN A 445 -20.55 -3.13 16.60
N ALA A 446 -21.65 -3.29 15.86
CA ALA A 446 -21.62 -4.04 14.58
C ALA A 446 -20.75 -3.37 13.54
N VAL A 447 -20.62 -2.05 13.58
CA VAL A 447 -19.77 -1.29 12.66
C VAL A 447 -18.30 -1.42 13.02
N ALA A 448 -17.93 -1.38 14.31
CA ALA A 448 -16.56 -1.58 14.76
C ALA A 448 -16.04 -2.95 14.28
N ASP A 449 -16.85 -4.00 14.40
CA ASP A 449 -16.51 -5.35 13.93
C ASP A 449 -16.42 -5.45 12.41
N SER A 450 -17.25 -4.68 11.70
CA SER A 450 -17.29 -4.67 10.21
C SER A 450 -16.26 -3.75 9.57
N PHE A 451 -15.52 -2.98 10.34
CA PHE A 451 -14.61 -1.95 9.81
C PHE A 451 -13.50 -2.50 8.93
N PHE A 452 -13.04 -3.71 9.23
CA PHE A 452 -12.07 -4.43 8.40
C PHE A 452 -12.60 -4.69 6.97
N TYR A 453 -13.84 -5.14 6.86
CA TYR A 453 -14.46 -5.43 5.56
C TYR A 453 -14.73 -4.18 4.75
N ILE A 454 -15.12 -3.09 5.40
CA ILE A 454 -15.36 -1.80 4.75
C ILE A 454 -14.07 -1.23 4.16
N ARG A 455 -12.96 -1.36 4.86
CA ARG A 455 -11.63 -1.01 4.35
C ARG A 455 -11.31 -1.74 3.05
N LEU A 456 -11.53 -3.07 3.03
CA LEU A 456 -11.31 -3.87 1.82
C LEU A 456 -12.24 -3.45 0.67
N MET A 457 -13.50 -3.10 0.96
CA MET A 457 -14.42 -2.58 -0.04
C MET A 457 -13.94 -1.24 -0.63
N ILE A 458 -13.45 -0.32 0.20
CA ILE A 458 -12.92 0.98 -0.26
C ILE A 458 -11.70 0.77 -1.15
N ILE A 459 -10.75 -0.08 -0.75
CA ILE A 459 -9.55 -0.40 -1.53
C ILE A 459 -9.94 -1.06 -2.86
N GLY A 460 -10.87 -2.01 -2.85
CA GLY A 460 -11.39 -2.66 -4.05
C GLY A 460 -12.10 -1.68 -5.00
N ALA A 461 -12.95 -0.80 -4.47
CA ALA A 461 -13.63 0.23 -5.25
C ALA A 461 -12.62 1.23 -5.86
N LEU A 462 -11.61 1.65 -5.11
CA LEU A 462 -10.54 2.52 -5.59
C LEU A 462 -9.76 1.86 -6.73
N LEU A 463 -9.45 0.57 -6.61
CA LEU A 463 -8.78 -0.20 -7.65
C LEU A 463 -9.62 -0.27 -8.93
N ILE A 464 -10.92 -0.59 -8.82
CA ILE A 464 -11.83 -0.66 -9.96
C ILE A 464 -11.91 0.71 -10.66
N LEU A 465 -12.09 1.79 -9.89
CA LEU A 465 -12.14 3.14 -10.43
C LEU A 465 -10.85 3.50 -11.15
N LEU A 466 -9.70 3.14 -10.58
CA LEU A 466 -8.40 3.45 -11.14
C LEU A 466 -8.15 2.68 -12.43
N ILE A 467 -8.49 1.40 -12.50
CA ILE A 467 -8.39 0.58 -13.73
C ILE A 467 -9.29 1.17 -14.84
N ILE A 468 -10.51 1.60 -14.51
CA ILE A 468 -11.44 2.19 -15.50
C ILE A 468 -10.95 3.54 -16.01
N PHE A 469 -10.43 4.40 -15.13
CA PHE A 469 -10.09 5.79 -15.47
C PHE A 469 -8.63 6.00 -15.80
N ARG A 470 -7.71 5.22 -15.18
CA ARG A 470 -6.26 5.31 -15.35
C ARG A 470 -5.58 3.94 -15.29
N PRO A 471 -5.71 3.09 -16.33
CA PRO A 471 -5.13 1.75 -16.35
C PRO A 471 -3.60 1.73 -16.21
N GLU A 472 -2.95 2.87 -16.45
CA GLU A 472 -1.48 2.99 -16.35
C GLU A 472 -1.00 3.41 -14.94
N GLY A 473 -1.92 3.50 -13.95
CA GLY A 473 -1.63 3.97 -12.61
C GLY A 473 -1.42 5.50 -12.51
N ILE A 474 -1.01 5.97 -11.32
CA ILE A 474 -0.81 7.39 -11.03
C ILE A 474 0.47 7.92 -11.68
N LEU A 475 1.57 7.16 -11.57
CA LEU A 475 2.88 7.50 -12.13
C LEU A 475 3.20 6.56 -13.29
N ARG A 476 2.95 7.03 -14.49
CA ARG A 476 3.16 6.31 -15.75
C ARG A 476 4.60 5.87 -15.95
N GLU A 477 4.82 4.69 -16.53
CA GLU A 477 6.13 4.26 -17.03
C GLU A 477 6.61 5.24 -18.12
N LYS A 478 7.85 5.74 -17.98
CA LYS A 478 8.45 6.60 -19.02
C LYS A 478 8.85 5.73 -20.20
N LYS A 479 8.05 5.72 -21.27
CA LYS A 479 8.46 5.14 -22.56
C LYS A 479 9.60 5.99 -23.13
N ARG A 480 10.83 5.47 -23.11
CA ARG A 480 11.93 6.08 -23.85
C ARG A 480 11.73 5.75 -25.33
N VAL A 481 11.34 6.74 -26.12
CA VAL A 481 11.43 6.64 -27.58
C VAL A 481 12.94 6.62 -27.89
N LEU A 482 13.44 5.51 -28.42
CA LEU A 482 14.80 5.44 -28.97
C LEU A 482 14.88 6.47 -30.10
N ARG A 483 15.70 7.49 -29.92
CA ARG A 483 16.14 8.37 -30.99
C ARG A 483 17.35 7.76 -31.67
#